data_2e71a97ecb1c10cbb16737274c536d0d
#
_entry.id   2e71a97ecb1c10cbb16737274c536d0d
#
_cell.length_a   1.000
_cell.length_b   1.000
_cell.length_c   1.000
_cell.angle_alpha   90.00
_cell.angle_beta   90.00
_cell.angle_gamma   90.00
#
_symmetry.space_group_name_H-M   'P 1'
#
loop_
_entity.id
_entity.type
_entity.pdbx_description
1 polymer ?
#
loop_
_entity_poly.entity_id
_entity_poly.type
_entity_poly.pdbx_seq_one_letter_code
_entity_poly.pdbx_strand_id
1 'polypeptide(L)'
;GSFMHRKRRMGYDAAETLAHELVHAARTAFPDSVYDEFFPCQIHQAKFRRYAGNIFRKWYLPMMLLGGIAAAPVLAAAGCSFWGVILIAPLIVIAREFQLRQRIRNAADNLRNAGFDPMPVLLRMSDREIFETATLTREQLAAKKASSPRWQQFADCFPIKTEL
;
A
#
# COMPACT_ATOMS: atom_id res chain seq x y z
N GLY A 1 7.69 -30.73 10.89
CA GLY A 1 6.28 -30.85 11.24
C GLY A 1 5.74 -29.93 12.34
N SER A 2 6.58 -29.12 13.03
CA SER A 2 6.15 -28.35 14.23
C SER A 2 5.56 -26.94 13.92
N PHE A 3 5.62 -26.47 12.69
CA PHE A 3 5.20 -25.11 12.35
C PHE A 3 3.67 -24.94 12.28
N MET A 4 2.94 -25.99 11.92
CA MET A 4 1.47 -25.93 11.77
C MET A 4 0.68 -25.98 13.08
N HIS A 5 1.30 -26.32 14.21
CA HIS A 5 0.58 -26.46 15.49
C HIS A 5 0.62 -25.22 16.39
N ARG A 6 1.41 -24.21 16.11
CA ARG A 6 1.41 -22.94 16.86
C ARG A 6 0.70 -21.84 16.07
N LYS A 7 -0.55 -21.61 16.41
CA LYS A 7 -1.38 -20.54 15.81
C LYS A 7 -0.78 -19.13 15.88
N ARG A 8 0.12 -18.85 16.83
CA ARG A 8 0.83 -17.56 16.97
C ARG A 8 2.25 -17.78 17.48
N ARG A 9 3.24 -17.21 16.80
CA ARG A 9 4.62 -17.11 17.27
C ARG A 9 5.06 -15.64 17.18
N MET A 10 5.47 -15.05 18.32
CA MET A 10 5.90 -13.63 18.41
C MET A 10 4.88 -12.63 17.80
N GLY A 11 3.58 -12.89 17.96
CA GLY A 11 2.52 -12.02 17.40
C GLY A 11 2.21 -12.22 15.91
N TYR A 12 2.82 -13.24 15.26
CA TYR A 12 2.50 -13.62 13.87
C TYR A 12 1.54 -14.79 13.84
N ASP A 13 0.49 -14.67 13.04
CA ASP A 13 -0.39 -15.77 12.67
C ASP A 13 0.14 -16.41 11.38
N ALA A 14 0.24 -17.74 11.35
CA ALA A 14 0.73 -18.46 10.17
C ALA A 14 -0.15 -18.22 8.93
N ALA A 15 -1.46 -18.10 9.13
CA ALA A 15 -2.40 -17.81 8.04
C ALA A 15 -2.22 -16.40 7.48
N GLU A 16 -2.02 -15.40 8.36
CA GLU A 16 -1.72 -14.03 7.94
C GLU A 16 -0.39 -13.95 7.18
N THR A 17 0.63 -14.66 7.65
CA THR A 17 1.94 -14.70 6.98
C THR A 17 1.82 -15.35 5.60
N LEU A 18 1.15 -16.49 5.51
CA LEU A 18 0.91 -17.16 4.23
C LEU A 18 0.13 -16.26 3.25
N ALA A 19 -0.92 -15.61 3.72
CA ALA A 19 -1.70 -14.70 2.90
C ALA A 19 -0.88 -13.48 2.43
N HIS A 20 0.03 -12.96 3.29
CA HIS A 20 0.97 -11.91 2.95
C HIS A 20 1.88 -12.34 1.78
N GLU A 21 2.51 -13.51 1.88
CA GLU A 21 3.38 -14.05 0.83
C GLU A 21 2.62 -14.37 -0.47
N LEU A 22 1.38 -14.82 -0.38
CA LEU A 22 0.54 -15.02 -1.56
C LEU A 22 0.24 -13.72 -2.31
N VAL A 23 0.11 -12.59 -1.62
CA VAL A 23 -0.04 -11.29 -2.28
C VAL A 23 1.25 -10.88 -2.99
N HIS A 24 2.42 -11.10 -2.40
CA HIS A 24 3.69 -10.90 -3.09
C HIS A 24 3.79 -11.77 -4.34
N ALA A 25 3.44 -13.07 -4.24
CA ALA A 25 3.40 -13.97 -5.38
C ALA A 25 2.45 -13.48 -6.49
N ALA A 26 1.28 -12.96 -6.13
CA ALA A 26 0.33 -12.41 -7.10
C ALA A 26 0.83 -11.12 -7.79
N ARG A 27 1.77 -10.40 -7.16
CA ARG A 27 2.37 -9.17 -7.68
C ARG A 27 3.78 -9.33 -8.27
N THR A 28 4.28 -10.54 -8.42
CA THR A 28 5.64 -10.82 -8.95
C THR A 28 5.88 -10.20 -10.33
N ALA A 29 4.82 -9.94 -11.11
CA ALA A 29 4.90 -9.27 -12.40
C ALA A 29 5.24 -7.76 -12.31
N PHE A 30 5.23 -7.17 -11.11
CA PHE A 30 5.48 -5.76 -10.85
C PHE A 30 6.66 -5.56 -9.90
N PRO A 31 7.90 -5.88 -10.34
CA PRO A 31 9.07 -5.71 -9.48
C PRO A 31 9.25 -4.23 -9.11
N ASP A 32 9.77 -3.96 -7.92
CA ASP A 32 10.03 -2.62 -7.39
C ASP A 32 8.81 -1.69 -7.24
N SER A 33 7.59 -2.25 -7.23
CA SER A 33 6.37 -1.49 -6.99
C SER A 33 6.45 -0.69 -5.68
N VAL A 34 6.00 0.57 -5.70
CA VAL A 34 5.89 1.40 -4.48
C VAL A 34 4.83 0.88 -3.52
N TYR A 35 3.96 -0.01 -3.99
CA TYR A 35 2.91 -0.68 -3.22
C TYR A 35 3.23 -2.12 -2.85
N ASP A 36 4.48 -2.53 -3.03
CA ASP A 36 4.91 -3.92 -2.83
C ASP A 36 4.57 -4.44 -1.42
N GLU A 37 4.85 -3.65 -0.39
CA GLU A 37 4.48 -3.96 0.99
C GLU A 37 3.09 -3.43 1.39
N PHE A 38 2.51 -2.53 0.61
CA PHE A 38 1.21 -1.95 0.96
C PHE A 38 0.11 -3.00 0.96
N PHE A 39 -0.06 -3.73 -0.15
CA PHE A 39 -1.14 -4.70 -0.29
C PHE A 39 -1.02 -5.88 0.67
N PRO A 40 0.16 -6.54 0.82
CA PRO A 40 0.33 -7.60 1.79
C PRO A 40 0.01 -7.15 3.22
N CYS A 41 0.42 -5.94 3.59
CA CYS A 41 0.17 -5.39 4.92
C CYS A 41 -1.32 -5.14 5.21
N GLN A 42 -2.19 -4.97 4.21
CA GLN A 42 -3.63 -4.81 4.43
C GLN A 42 -4.30 -6.06 5.01
N ILE A 43 -3.71 -7.24 4.85
CA ILE A 43 -4.24 -8.52 5.34
C ILE A 43 -4.11 -8.63 6.88
N HIS A 44 -3.10 -7.95 7.46
CA HIS A 44 -2.85 -8.04 8.89
C HIS A 44 -3.99 -7.45 9.74
N GLN A 45 -4.34 -8.15 10.83
CA GLN A 45 -5.31 -7.65 11.82
C GLN A 45 -4.75 -6.47 12.62
N ALA A 46 -3.42 -6.43 12.83
CA ALA A 46 -2.76 -5.38 13.57
C ALA A 46 -2.79 -4.05 12.80
N LYS A 47 -3.48 -3.04 13.33
CA LYS A 47 -3.58 -1.70 12.74
C LYS A 47 -2.21 -1.11 12.42
N PHE A 48 -1.24 -1.23 13.34
CA PHE A 48 0.11 -0.74 13.14
C PHE A 48 0.75 -1.29 11.85
N ARG A 49 0.67 -2.61 11.62
CA ARG A 49 1.21 -3.23 10.40
C ARG A 49 0.53 -2.73 9.15
N ARG A 50 -0.79 -2.57 9.17
CA ARG A 50 -1.54 -2.00 8.04
C ARG A 50 -1.12 -0.58 7.70
N TYR A 51 -0.77 0.24 8.70
CA TYR A 51 -0.39 1.62 8.48
C TYR A 51 1.11 1.84 8.27
N ALA A 52 1.97 1.11 8.94
CA ALA A 52 3.41 1.33 8.92
C ALA A 52 4.16 0.36 7.99
N GLY A 53 3.54 -0.74 7.54
CA GLY A 53 4.23 -1.81 6.81
C GLY A 53 4.98 -1.31 5.56
N ASN A 54 4.36 -0.42 4.78
CA ASN A 54 4.99 0.11 3.57
C ASN A 54 6.24 0.98 3.84
N ILE A 55 6.40 1.53 5.05
CA ILE A 55 7.61 2.28 5.45
C ILE A 55 8.82 1.34 5.52
N PHE A 56 8.59 0.06 5.84
CA PHE A 56 9.66 -0.93 5.96
C PHE A 56 10.10 -1.53 4.61
N ARG A 57 9.49 -1.15 3.49
CA ARG A 57 9.85 -1.63 2.16
C ARG A 57 11.33 -1.41 1.78
N LYS A 58 11.87 -0.26 2.12
CA LYS A 58 13.29 0.07 1.91
C LYS A 58 13.92 0.39 3.27
N TRP A 59 15.07 -0.17 3.55
CA TRP A 59 15.75 -0.06 4.84
C TRP A 59 16.02 1.40 5.29
N TYR A 60 16.24 2.29 4.34
CA TYR A 60 16.54 3.69 4.63
C TYR A 60 15.30 4.49 5.08
N LEU A 61 14.07 4.09 4.70
CA LEU A 61 12.85 4.79 5.09
C LEU A 61 12.62 4.81 6.61
N PRO A 62 12.65 3.64 7.31
CA PRO A 62 12.58 3.66 8.77
C PRO A 62 13.81 4.33 9.41
N MET A 63 15.00 4.25 8.80
CA MET A 63 16.19 4.95 9.30
C MET A 63 16.02 6.47 9.23
N MET A 64 15.51 7.00 8.13
CA MET A 64 15.20 8.44 8.00
C MET A 64 14.13 8.87 9.00
N LEU A 65 13.09 8.05 9.19
CA LEU A 65 12.01 8.36 10.14
C LEU A 65 12.52 8.36 11.58
N LEU A 66 13.09 7.25 12.03
CA LEU A 66 13.51 7.05 13.41
C LEU A 66 14.76 7.88 13.74
N GLY A 67 15.72 7.95 12.82
CA GLY A 67 16.94 8.71 12.98
C GLY A 67 16.67 10.21 13.12
N GLY A 68 15.78 10.76 12.30
CA GLY A 68 15.38 12.17 12.39
C GLY A 68 14.66 12.49 13.70
N ILE A 69 13.72 11.62 14.10
CA ILE A 69 12.97 11.79 15.36
C ILE A 69 13.90 11.70 16.58
N ALA A 70 14.86 10.76 16.59
CA ALA A 70 15.79 10.58 17.70
C ALA A 70 16.86 11.67 17.76
N ALA A 71 17.36 12.14 16.62
CA ALA A 71 18.42 13.15 16.57
C ALA A 71 17.94 14.57 16.94
N ALA A 72 16.68 14.91 16.62
CA ALA A 72 16.15 16.25 16.86
C ALA A 72 16.25 16.72 18.33
N PRO A 73 15.80 15.95 19.34
CA PRO A 73 15.92 16.36 20.74
C PRO A 73 17.37 16.43 21.22
N VAL A 74 18.25 15.55 20.71
CA VAL A 74 19.67 15.55 21.07
C VAL A 74 20.34 16.83 20.58
N LEU A 75 20.09 17.25 19.37
CA LEU A 75 20.63 18.48 18.80
C LEU A 75 20.03 19.74 19.45
N ALA A 76 18.75 19.70 19.80
CA ALA A 76 18.11 20.77 20.54
C ALA A 76 18.77 20.94 21.94
N ALA A 77 19.03 19.86 22.65
CA ALA A 77 19.71 19.85 23.93
C ALA A 77 21.18 20.32 23.84
N ALA A 78 21.84 20.05 22.70
CA ALA A 78 23.19 20.52 22.40
C ALA A 78 23.25 22.01 21.97
N GLY A 79 22.13 22.75 21.98
CA GLY A 79 22.05 24.14 21.56
C GLY A 79 22.16 24.38 20.04
N CYS A 80 21.99 23.35 19.24
CA CYS A 80 22.06 23.50 17.80
C CYS A 80 20.80 24.22 17.26
N SER A 81 20.95 25.40 16.67
CA SER A 81 19.83 26.20 16.17
C SER A 81 19.10 25.56 14.96
N PHE A 82 19.76 24.63 14.27
CA PHE A 82 19.21 23.97 13.07
C PHE A 82 18.59 22.60 13.33
N TRP A 83 18.33 22.22 14.59
CA TRP A 83 17.77 20.92 14.93
C TRP A 83 16.46 20.59 14.18
N GLY A 84 15.64 21.61 13.88
CA GLY A 84 14.38 21.43 13.15
C GLY A 84 14.55 20.95 11.72
N VAL A 85 15.70 21.20 11.09
CA VAL A 85 15.99 20.75 9.70
C VAL A 85 15.99 19.23 9.61
N ILE A 86 16.43 18.53 10.65
CA ILE A 86 16.46 17.06 10.69
C ILE A 86 15.06 16.45 10.63
N LEU A 87 14.03 17.16 11.11
CA LEU A 87 12.65 16.69 11.05
C LEU A 87 12.07 16.72 9.63
N ILE A 88 12.71 17.39 8.68
CA ILE A 88 12.26 17.42 7.28
C ILE A 88 12.26 16.00 6.69
N ALA A 89 13.28 15.19 6.97
CA ALA A 89 13.36 13.83 6.46
C ALA A 89 12.19 12.92 6.91
N PRO A 90 11.88 12.79 8.22
CA PRO A 90 10.69 12.06 8.67
C PRO A 90 9.38 12.63 8.12
N LEU A 91 9.25 13.96 8.00
CA LEU A 91 8.06 14.58 7.43
C LEU A 91 7.86 14.20 5.96
N ILE A 92 8.93 14.17 5.16
CA ILE A 92 8.89 13.72 3.76
C ILE A 92 8.41 12.26 3.69
N VAL A 93 8.93 11.37 4.56
CA VAL A 93 8.52 9.96 4.58
C VAL A 93 7.03 9.85 4.89
N ILE A 94 6.55 10.55 5.92
CA ILE A 94 5.14 10.54 6.33
C ILE A 94 4.24 11.10 5.22
N ALA A 95 4.61 12.24 4.63
CA ALA A 95 3.84 12.88 3.56
C ALA A 95 3.74 11.96 2.33
N ARG A 96 4.85 11.30 1.96
CA ARG A 96 4.88 10.32 0.87
C ARG A 96 3.94 9.16 1.14
N GLU A 97 3.98 8.55 2.31
CA GLU A 97 3.07 7.45 2.67
C GLU A 97 1.60 7.87 2.65
N PHE A 98 1.31 9.07 3.14
CA PHE A 98 -0.04 9.63 3.08
C PHE A 98 -0.51 9.79 1.63
N GLN A 99 0.31 10.36 0.74
CA GLN A 99 -0.01 10.53 -0.69
C GLN A 99 -0.24 9.18 -1.39
N LEU A 100 0.60 8.17 -1.13
CA LEU A 100 0.42 6.84 -1.71
C LEU A 100 -0.90 6.21 -1.29
N ARG A 101 -1.26 6.33 0.00
CA ARG A 101 -2.54 5.84 0.52
C ARG A 101 -3.72 6.57 -0.09
N GLN A 102 -3.62 7.88 -0.23
CA GLN A 102 -4.69 8.69 -0.82
C GLN A 102 -4.91 8.29 -2.29
N ARG A 103 -3.85 8.04 -3.05
CA ARG A 103 -3.95 7.56 -4.44
C ARG A 103 -4.66 6.22 -4.54
N ILE A 104 -4.31 5.24 -3.67
CA ILE A 104 -5.02 3.96 -3.65
C ILE A 104 -6.49 4.12 -3.30
N ARG A 105 -6.82 4.97 -2.31
CA ARG A 105 -8.22 5.24 -1.95
C ARG A 105 -8.98 5.82 -3.12
N ASN A 106 -8.43 6.85 -3.76
CA ASN A 106 -9.05 7.47 -4.92
C ASN A 106 -9.24 6.47 -6.07
N ALA A 107 -8.21 5.64 -6.35
CA ALA A 107 -8.31 4.59 -7.35
C ALA A 107 -9.39 3.55 -6.99
N ALA A 108 -9.46 3.13 -5.73
CA ALA A 108 -10.47 2.19 -5.25
C ALA A 108 -11.89 2.77 -5.37
N ASP A 109 -12.07 4.04 -5.01
CA ASP A 109 -13.37 4.71 -5.09
C ASP A 109 -13.80 4.89 -6.56
N ASN A 110 -12.87 5.27 -7.44
CA ASN A 110 -13.15 5.38 -8.88
C ASN A 110 -13.52 4.03 -9.50
N LEU A 111 -12.82 2.94 -9.13
CA LEU A 111 -13.15 1.58 -9.56
C LEU A 111 -14.53 1.16 -9.06
N ARG A 112 -14.83 1.40 -7.78
CA ARG A 112 -16.13 1.09 -7.19
C ARG A 112 -17.26 1.83 -7.90
N ASN A 113 -17.06 3.12 -8.17
CA ASN A 113 -18.02 3.94 -8.91
C ASN A 113 -18.22 3.48 -10.36
N ALA A 114 -17.22 2.81 -10.94
CA ALA A 114 -17.30 2.20 -12.28
C ALA A 114 -17.84 0.75 -12.26
N GLY A 115 -18.21 0.20 -11.09
CA GLY A 115 -18.82 -1.12 -10.97
C GLY A 115 -17.81 -2.27 -10.82
N PHE A 116 -16.57 -2.00 -10.43
CA PHE A 116 -15.54 -3.03 -10.17
C PHE A 116 -15.37 -3.30 -8.68
N ASP A 117 -15.06 -4.54 -8.32
CA ASP A 117 -14.48 -4.83 -7.01
C ASP A 117 -13.04 -4.28 -6.98
N PRO A 118 -12.73 -3.27 -6.14
CA PRO A 118 -11.47 -2.56 -6.25
C PRO A 118 -10.25 -3.40 -5.86
N MET A 119 -10.36 -4.25 -4.84
CA MET A 119 -9.17 -4.95 -4.31
C MET A 119 -8.56 -5.95 -5.30
N PRO A 120 -9.32 -6.89 -5.91
CA PRO A 120 -8.76 -7.80 -6.90
C PRO A 120 -8.21 -7.09 -8.13
N VAL A 121 -8.81 -5.97 -8.54
CA VAL A 121 -8.36 -5.18 -9.69
C VAL A 121 -7.04 -4.46 -9.36
N LEU A 122 -6.97 -3.75 -8.24
CA LEU A 122 -5.75 -3.03 -7.79
C LEU A 122 -4.56 -3.97 -7.60
N LEU A 123 -4.79 -5.19 -7.09
CA LEU A 123 -3.74 -6.20 -6.96
C LEU A 123 -3.09 -6.59 -8.30
N ARG A 124 -3.80 -6.42 -9.41
CA ARG A 124 -3.35 -6.76 -10.77
C ARG A 124 -2.92 -5.56 -11.59
N MET A 125 -2.94 -4.37 -11.00
CA MET A 125 -2.50 -3.14 -11.63
C MET A 125 -1.03 -2.83 -11.31
N SER A 126 -0.32 -2.30 -12.29
CA SER A 126 0.97 -1.64 -12.08
C SER A 126 0.79 -0.33 -11.33
N ASP A 127 1.86 0.19 -10.74
CA ASP A 127 1.84 1.49 -10.06
C ASP A 127 1.33 2.61 -10.96
N ARG A 128 1.75 2.61 -12.23
CA ARG A 128 1.30 3.57 -13.23
C ARG A 128 -0.22 3.49 -13.45
N GLU A 129 -0.76 2.28 -13.60
CA GLU A 129 -2.20 2.10 -13.76
C GLU A 129 -2.98 2.55 -12.52
N ILE A 130 -2.46 2.31 -11.32
CA ILE A 130 -3.05 2.79 -10.06
C ILE A 130 -3.06 4.33 -10.03
N PHE A 131 -1.94 4.97 -10.40
CA PHE A 131 -1.84 6.43 -10.43
C PHE A 131 -2.78 7.06 -11.46
N GLU A 132 -2.84 6.47 -12.66
CA GLU A 132 -3.79 6.89 -13.68
C GLU A 132 -5.24 6.74 -13.19
N THR A 133 -5.59 5.57 -12.66
CA THR A 133 -6.95 5.28 -12.17
C THR A 133 -7.39 6.21 -11.05
N ALA A 134 -6.44 6.63 -10.18
CA ALA A 134 -6.74 7.57 -9.10
C ALA A 134 -7.18 8.96 -9.59
N THR A 135 -6.87 9.33 -10.83
CA THR A 135 -7.17 10.63 -11.44
C THR A 135 -8.27 10.59 -12.50
N LEU A 136 -8.67 9.39 -12.95
CA LEU A 136 -9.68 9.23 -13.98
C LEU A 136 -11.08 9.54 -13.46
N THR A 137 -11.90 10.18 -14.31
CA THR A 137 -13.33 10.31 -14.08
C THR A 137 -14.06 9.00 -14.40
N ARG A 138 -15.32 8.90 -13.94
CA ARG A 138 -16.19 7.75 -14.25
C ARG A 138 -16.34 7.52 -15.76
N GLU A 139 -16.46 8.60 -16.52
CA GLU A 139 -16.64 8.56 -17.98
C GLU A 139 -15.36 8.04 -18.67
N GLN A 140 -14.19 8.51 -18.23
CA GLN A 140 -12.91 8.05 -18.74
C GLN A 140 -12.66 6.57 -18.43
N LEU A 141 -13.07 6.11 -17.24
CA LEU A 141 -13.02 4.68 -16.89
C LEU A 141 -13.97 3.84 -17.74
N ALA A 142 -15.17 4.34 -18.01
CA ALA A 142 -16.12 3.67 -18.91
C ALA A 142 -15.56 3.57 -20.34
N ALA A 143 -14.94 4.62 -20.84
CA ALA A 143 -14.27 4.62 -22.14
C ALA A 143 -13.09 3.63 -22.19
N LYS A 144 -12.26 3.58 -21.14
CA LYS A 144 -11.18 2.57 -21.01
C LYS A 144 -11.74 1.15 -21.00
N LYS A 145 -12.82 0.91 -20.28
CA LYS A 145 -13.51 -0.40 -20.26
C LYS A 145 -13.96 -0.82 -21.66
N ALA A 146 -14.49 0.10 -22.44
CA ALA A 146 -14.96 -0.19 -23.80
C ALA A 146 -13.81 -0.43 -24.80
N SER A 147 -12.68 0.25 -24.64
CA SER A 147 -11.57 0.26 -25.62
C SER A 147 -10.44 -0.73 -25.34
N SER A 148 -10.32 -1.25 -24.12
CA SER A 148 -9.19 -2.10 -23.73
C SER A 148 -9.63 -3.51 -23.34
N PRO A 149 -9.10 -4.57 -23.99
CA PRO A 149 -9.40 -5.96 -23.65
C PRO A 149 -9.10 -6.29 -22.18
N ARG A 150 -8.02 -5.72 -21.63
CA ARG A 150 -7.65 -5.89 -20.22
C ARG A 150 -8.71 -5.35 -19.27
N TRP A 151 -9.27 -4.18 -19.56
CA TRP A 151 -10.33 -3.58 -18.76
C TRP A 151 -11.68 -4.32 -18.91
N GLN A 152 -11.96 -4.88 -20.09
CA GLN A 152 -13.08 -5.79 -20.27
C GLN A 152 -12.92 -7.03 -19.41
N GLN A 153 -11.73 -7.65 -19.41
CA GLN A 153 -11.44 -8.81 -18.57
C GLN A 153 -11.61 -8.47 -17.07
N PHE A 154 -11.20 -7.29 -16.61
CA PHE A 154 -11.46 -6.88 -15.22
C PHE A 154 -12.96 -6.78 -14.93
N ALA A 155 -13.76 -6.28 -15.87
CA ALA A 155 -15.20 -6.17 -15.72
C ALA A 155 -15.89 -7.52 -15.62
N ASP A 156 -15.43 -8.48 -16.40
CA ASP A 156 -16.01 -9.84 -16.43
C ASP A 156 -15.60 -10.65 -15.19
N CYS A 157 -14.34 -10.51 -14.75
CA CYS A 157 -13.80 -11.30 -13.64
C CYS A 157 -14.09 -10.71 -12.26
N PHE A 158 -14.21 -9.38 -12.15
CA PHE A 158 -14.26 -8.66 -10.85
C PHE A 158 -15.39 -7.61 -10.81
N PRO A 159 -16.65 -7.97 -11.15
CA PRO A 159 -17.77 -7.07 -10.94
C PRO A 159 -18.03 -6.88 -9.44
N ILE A 160 -18.57 -5.72 -9.04
CA ILE A 160 -19.11 -5.58 -7.69
C ILE A 160 -20.21 -6.60 -7.50
N LYS A 161 -20.08 -7.47 -6.52
CA LYS A 161 -21.18 -8.34 -6.08
C LYS A 161 -22.21 -7.44 -5.41
N THR A 162 -23.31 -7.18 -6.09
CA THR A 162 -24.51 -6.64 -5.45
C THR A 162 -25.02 -7.75 -4.56
N GLU A 163 -24.87 -7.61 -3.22
CA GLU A 163 -25.56 -8.49 -2.30
C GLU A 163 -27.06 -8.30 -2.54
N LEU A 164 -27.71 -9.37 -3.01
CA LEU A 164 -29.17 -9.50 -3.16
C LEU A 164 -29.79 -9.71 -1.78
#